data_3aba7c76966bd37c48c687058d5291c8
#
_entry.id   3aba7c76966bd37c48c687058d5291c8
#
_cell.length_a   1.000
_cell.length_b   1.000
_cell.length_c   1.000
_cell.angle_alpha   90.00
_cell.angle_beta   90.00
_cell.angle_gamma   90.00
#
_symmetry.space_group_name_H-M   'P 1'
#
loop_
_entity.id
_entity.type
_entity.pdbx_description
1 polymer ?
#
loop_
_entity_poly.entity_id
_entity_poly.type
_entity_poly.pdbx_seq_one_letter_code
_entity_poly.pdbx_strand_id
1 'polypeptide(L)'
;RGKKERIGRIVQMHANNREEVDEIRAGDIAACVGLKDVTTGETLCDPNAVITLERMVFPDSVIRQAVEPKTKADQEKMGMALSRLAAEDPSFRVQTDEESGQTIIGGQGELHLEIIVDRMKREFGVEANVGKPQVAYRETIRKTVEEAEGKFVRQSGGKGQYGHVVLKVEPQEAGKGFEFVDAIKGGVVPREYIPAVEKGV
;
A
#
# COMPACT_ATOMS: atom_id res chain seq x y z
N ARG A 1 13.85 -17.54 -0.26
CA ARG A 1 12.72 -17.61 0.70
C ARG A 1 12.61 -18.96 1.40
N GLY A 2 13.20 -20.06 0.86
CA GLY A 2 13.15 -21.40 1.48
C GLY A 2 11.76 -22.05 1.51
N LYS A 3 10.82 -21.55 0.71
CA LYS A 3 9.49 -22.15 0.57
C LYS A 3 9.51 -23.27 -0.46
N LYS A 4 8.74 -24.34 -0.20
CA LYS A 4 8.54 -25.44 -1.15
C LYS A 4 7.33 -25.15 -2.01
N GLU A 5 7.51 -25.24 -3.33
CA GLU A 5 6.45 -25.12 -4.32
C GLU A 5 6.17 -26.48 -4.97
N ARG A 6 4.92 -26.70 -5.35
CA ARG A 6 4.51 -27.90 -6.09
C ARG A 6 4.18 -27.51 -7.52
N ILE A 7 4.94 -28.05 -8.47
CA ILE A 7 4.64 -27.93 -9.89
C ILE A 7 3.54 -28.93 -10.25
N GLY A 8 2.43 -28.42 -10.75
CA GLY A 8 1.30 -29.26 -11.16
C GLY A 8 1.52 -29.88 -12.55
N ARG A 9 1.83 -29.04 -13.52
CA ARG A 9 2.08 -29.45 -14.92
C ARG A 9 3.19 -28.59 -15.50
N ILE A 10 3.90 -29.15 -16.48
CA ILE A 10 4.87 -28.44 -17.28
C ILE A 10 4.31 -28.37 -18.70
N VAL A 11 4.32 -27.17 -19.28
CA VAL A 11 3.74 -26.89 -20.59
C VAL A 11 4.76 -26.16 -21.44
N GLN A 12 5.00 -26.67 -22.62
CA GLN A 12 5.75 -25.96 -23.67
C GLN A 12 4.79 -25.11 -24.49
N MET A 13 5.17 -23.87 -24.75
CA MET A 13 4.34 -22.91 -25.46
C MET A 13 4.82 -22.76 -26.91
N HIS A 14 3.89 -22.96 -27.86
CA HIS A 14 4.09 -22.71 -29.28
C HIS A 14 3.08 -21.62 -29.69
N ALA A 15 3.45 -20.37 -29.64
CA ALA A 15 2.52 -19.23 -29.74
C ALA A 15 1.36 -19.38 -28.74
N ASN A 16 0.11 -19.56 -29.19
CA ASN A 16 -1.05 -19.77 -28.33
C ASN A 16 -1.35 -21.25 -28.04
N ASN A 17 -0.63 -22.17 -28.66
CA ASN A 17 -0.79 -23.60 -28.43
C ASN A 17 0.01 -24.04 -27.23
N ARG A 18 -0.57 -24.93 -26.44
CA ARG A 18 0.04 -25.49 -25.22
C ARG A 18 0.24 -26.98 -25.44
N GLU A 19 1.47 -27.44 -25.25
CA GLU A 19 1.83 -28.84 -25.29
C GLU A 19 2.31 -29.27 -23.92
N GLU A 20 1.66 -30.27 -23.33
CA GLU A 20 2.06 -30.80 -22.02
C GLU A 20 3.28 -31.71 -22.19
N VAL A 21 4.31 -31.47 -21.38
CA VAL A 21 5.56 -32.23 -21.43
C VAL A 21 5.88 -32.76 -20.03
N ASP A 22 6.43 -33.96 -19.99
CA ASP A 22 6.76 -34.65 -18.73
C ASP A 22 8.09 -34.16 -18.15
N GLU A 23 9.00 -33.68 -19.00
CA GLU A 23 10.35 -33.32 -18.62
C GLU A 23 10.82 -32.09 -19.42
N ILE A 24 11.62 -31.24 -18.79
CA ILE A 24 12.39 -30.16 -19.42
C ILE A 24 13.86 -30.28 -19.06
N ARG A 25 14.74 -29.88 -19.97
CA ARG A 25 16.18 -30.00 -19.83
C ARG A 25 16.86 -28.64 -19.69
N ALA A 26 18.11 -28.64 -19.29
CA ALA A 26 18.92 -27.43 -19.21
C ALA A 26 18.96 -26.71 -20.57
N GLY A 27 18.58 -25.42 -20.57
CA GLY A 27 18.41 -24.60 -21.78
C GLY A 27 16.99 -24.51 -22.31
N ASP A 28 16.06 -25.35 -21.83
CA ASP A 28 14.67 -25.28 -22.23
C ASP A 28 13.91 -24.15 -21.52
N ILE A 29 12.86 -23.66 -22.18
CA ILE A 29 11.90 -22.68 -21.63
C ILE A 29 10.53 -23.34 -21.61
N ALA A 30 9.92 -23.39 -20.43
CA ALA A 30 8.60 -23.96 -20.26
C ALA A 30 7.78 -23.18 -19.22
N ALA A 31 6.46 -23.31 -19.29
CA ALA A 31 5.55 -22.76 -18.30
C ALA A 31 5.21 -23.81 -17.23
N CYS A 32 5.47 -23.51 -15.97
CA CYS A 32 5.10 -24.34 -14.83
C CYS A 32 3.76 -23.89 -14.27
N VAL A 33 2.77 -24.77 -14.29
CA VAL A 33 1.41 -24.48 -13.80
C VAL A 33 1.28 -24.94 -12.35
N GLY A 34 0.61 -24.12 -11.54
CA GLY A 34 0.29 -24.44 -10.13
C GLY A 34 1.21 -23.81 -9.10
N LEU A 35 2.16 -23.00 -9.51
CA LEU A 35 2.97 -22.19 -8.61
C LEU A 35 2.10 -21.12 -7.94
N LYS A 36 2.27 -20.90 -6.62
CA LYS A 36 1.43 -19.98 -5.85
C LYS A 36 2.18 -18.73 -5.36
N ASP A 37 3.37 -18.92 -4.85
CA ASP A 37 4.14 -17.88 -4.14
C ASP A 37 5.43 -17.49 -4.89
N VAL A 38 5.50 -17.76 -6.20
CA VAL A 38 6.67 -17.44 -7.03
C VAL A 38 6.43 -16.14 -7.79
N THR A 39 7.41 -15.26 -7.74
CA THR A 39 7.42 -14.00 -8.47
C THR A 39 8.52 -13.96 -9.52
N THR A 40 8.41 -13.06 -10.49
CA THR A 40 9.41 -12.88 -11.54
C THR A 40 10.80 -12.62 -10.95
N GLY A 41 11.80 -13.34 -11.42
CA GLY A 41 13.19 -13.24 -10.95
C GLY A 41 13.56 -14.18 -9.81
N GLU A 42 12.65 -15.01 -9.32
CA GLU A 42 12.96 -16.02 -8.31
C GLU A 42 13.51 -17.31 -8.95
N THR A 43 14.42 -17.98 -8.22
CA THR A 43 14.99 -19.25 -8.63
C THR A 43 14.25 -20.40 -7.99
N LEU A 44 13.87 -21.39 -8.81
CA LEU A 44 13.39 -22.69 -8.37
C LEU A 44 14.56 -23.68 -8.41
N CYS A 45 14.76 -24.44 -7.36
CA CYS A 45 15.85 -25.43 -7.27
C CYS A 45 15.42 -26.67 -6.49
N ASP A 46 16.20 -27.73 -6.60
CA ASP A 46 16.04 -28.92 -5.77
C ASP A 46 16.27 -28.55 -4.29
N PRO A 47 15.41 -28.97 -3.36
CA PRO A 47 15.60 -28.73 -1.94
C PRO A 47 16.92 -29.30 -1.36
N ASN A 48 17.47 -30.36 -1.98
CA ASN A 48 18.71 -31.00 -1.57
C ASN A 48 19.95 -30.40 -2.26
N ALA A 49 19.75 -29.59 -3.32
CA ALA A 49 20.82 -28.93 -4.07
C ALA A 49 20.44 -27.47 -4.29
N VAL A 50 20.45 -26.70 -3.21
CA VAL A 50 20.04 -25.29 -3.25
C VAL A 50 21.05 -24.45 -3.99
N ILE A 51 20.63 -23.88 -5.11
CA ILE A 51 21.39 -22.92 -5.91
C ILE A 51 20.52 -21.72 -6.21
N THR A 52 21.09 -20.52 -6.14
CA THR A 52 20.39 -19.28 -6.49
C THR A 52 21.11 -18.64 -7.66
N LEU A 53 20.38 -18.42 -8.74
CA LEU A 53 20.89 -17.70 -9.91
C LEU A 53 20.99 -16.19 -9.62
N GLU A 54 21.64 -15.46 -10.50
CA GLU A 54 21.82 -14.02 -10.40
C GLU A 54 20.47 -13.31 -10.28
N ARG A 55 20.39 -12.35 -9.36
CA ARG A 55 19.18 -11.56 -9.14
C ARG A 55 19.03 -10.51 -10.21
N MET A 56 17.83 -10.44 -10.80
CA MET A 56 17.46 -9.30 -11.64
C MET A 56 17.23 -8.07 -10.77
N VAL A 57 17.83 -6.95 -11.16
CA VAL A 57 17.61 -5.64 -10.53
C VAL A 57 16.59 -4.89 -11.38
N PHE A 58 15.46 -4.58 -10.80
CA PHE A 58 14.42 -3.80 -11.46
C PHE A 58 14.55 -2.33 -11.05
N PRO A 59 14.46 -1.38 -11.99
CA PRO A 59 14.51 0.04 -11.67
C PRO A 59 13.28 0.46 -10.86
N ASP A 60 13.45 1.48 -10.02
CA ASP A 60 12.35 2.06 -9.28
C ASP A 60 11.35 2.75 -10.20
N SER A 61 10.10 2.85 -9.74
CA SER A 61 9.05 3.53 -10.49
C SER A 61 9.33 5.02 -10.64
N VAL A 62 9.21 5.53 -11.86
CA VAL A 62 9.51 6.94 -12.21
C VAL A 62 8.28 7.83 -12.08
N ILE A 63 7.10 7.30 -12.39
CA ILE A 63 5.85 8.06 -12.29
C ILE A 63 4.86 7.34 -11.39
N ARG A 64 3.93 8.12 -10.83
CA ARG A 64 2.86 7.64 -9.95
C ARG A 64 1.53 8.21 -10.37
N GLN A 65 0.49 7.39 -10.27
CA GLN A 65 -0.88 7.78 -10.55
C GLN A 65 -1.79 7.21 -9.46
N ALA A 66 -2.85 7.92 -9.13
CA ALA A 66 -3.91 7.41 -8.27
C ALA A 66 -4.92 6.62 -9.11
N VAL A 67 -5.37 5.50 -8.58
CA VAL A 67 -6.37 4.64 -9.24
C VAL A 67 -7.53 4.43 -8.28
N GLU A 68 -8.73 4.72 -8.75
CA GLU A 68 -9.95 4.57 -7.98
C GLU A 68 -10.96 3.71 -8.76
N PRO A 69 -11.59 2.71 -8.13
CA PRO A 69 -12.60 1.90 -8.80
C PRO A 69 -13.84 2.77 -9.09
N LYS A 70 -14.49 2.54 -10.22
CA LYS A 70 -15.73 3.27 -10.54
C LYS A 70 -16.89 2.91 -9.64
N THR A 71 -16.91 1.69 -9.09
CA THR A 71 -17.95 1.21 -8.19
C THR A 71 -17.36 0.61 -6.92
N LYS A 72 -18.11 0.62 -5.82
CA LYS A 72 -17.71 -0.05 -4.57
C LYS A 72 -17.53 -1.56 -4.74
N ALA A 73 -18.30 -2.19 -5.61
CA ALA A 73 -18.19 -3.62 -5.91
C ALA A 73 -16.87 -3.98 -6.61
N ASP A 74 -16.26 -3.03 -7.31
CA ASP A 74 -15.00 -3.24 -8.00
C ASP A 74 -13.77 -3.03 -7.11
N GLN A 75 -13.94 -2.55 -5.86
CA GLN A 75 -12.85 -2.30 -4.93
C GLN A 75 -12.02 -3.56 -4.67
N GLU A 76 -12.67 -4.66 -4.30
CA GLU A 76 -11.99 -5.93 -4.02
C GLU A 76 -11.36 -6.52 -5.27
N LYS A 77 -12.09 -6.47 -6.41
CA LYS A 77 -11.59 -6.95 -7.69
C LYS A 77 -10.37 -6.17 -8.14
N MET A 78 -10.38 -4.84 -7.95
CA MET A 78 -9.24 -3.98 -8.26
C MET A 78 -8.03 -4.36 -7.42
N GLY A 79 -8.18 -4.57 -6.11
CA GLY A 79 -7.10 -5.02 -5.24
C GLY A 79 -6.49 -6.34 -5.68
N MET A 80 -7.31 -7.33 -6.05
CA MET A 80 -6.85 -8.62 -6.58
C MET A 80 -6.14 -8.47 -7.92
N ALA A 81 -6.69 -7.67 -8.83
CA ALA A 81 -6.10 -7.43 -10.15
C ALA A 81 -4.71 -6.78 -10.02
N LEU A 82 -4.62 -5.70 -9.25
CA LEU A 82 -3.36 -4.99 -9.00
C LEU A 82 -2.31 -5.89 -8.34
N SER A 83 -2.72 -6.72 -7.37
CA SER A 83 -1.81 -7.66 -6.70
C SER A 83 -1.24 -8.70 -7.68
N ARG A 84 -2.06 -9.23 -8.59
CA ARG A 84 -1.60 -10.19 -9.62
C ARG A 84 -0.67 -9.52 -10.62
N LEU A 85 -1.03 -8.34 -11.12
CA LEU A 85 -0.19 -7.59 -12.05
C LEU A 85 1.17 -7.20 -11.44
N ALA A 86 1.19 -6.83 -10.15
CA ALA A 86 2.43 -6.55 -9.44
C ALA A 86 3.30 -7.81 -9.18
N ALA A 87 2.68 -9.00 -9.08
CA ALA A 87 3.43 -10.26 -8.99
C ALA A 87 4.08 -10.65 -10.32
N GLU A 88 3.46 -10.28 -11.46
CA GLU A 88 4.00 -10.50 -12.80
C GLU A 88 5.14 -9.53 -13.15
N ASP A 89 4.98 -8.27 -12.78
CA ASP A 89 5.91 -7.19 -13.13
C ASP A 89 6.52 -6.54 -11.88
N PRO A 90 7.76 -6.87 -11.55
CA PRO A 90 8.45 -6.29 -10.40
C PRO A 90 8.77 -4.79 -10.52
N SER A 91 8.67 -4.20 -11.70
CA SER A 91 8.83 -2.75 -11.91
C SER A 91 7.55 -1.96 -11.66
N PHE A 92 6.42 -2.66 -11.57
CA PHE A 92 5.14 -2.11 -11.19
C PHE A 92 4.96 -2.14 -9.68
N ARG A 93 4.58 -1.01 -9.08
CA ARG A 93 4.39 -0.85 -7.65
C ARG A 93 2.97 -0.46 -7.34
N VAL A 94 2.44 -1.01 -6.27
CA VAL A 94 1.12 -0.67 -5.73
C VAL A 94 1.28 -0.34 -4.25
N GLN A 95 0.76 0.80 -3.84
CA GLN A 95 0.74 1.21 -2.44
C GLN A 95 -0.56 1.94 -2.13
N THR A 96 -1.04 1.82 -0.91
CA THR A 96 -2.13 2.66 -0.41
C THR A 96 -1.52 3.82 0.35
N ASP A 97 -1.92 5.02 0.00
CA ASP A 97 -1.55 6.21 0.76
C ASP A 97 -2.40 6.26 2.03
N GLU A 98 -1.75 6.24 3.19
CA GLU A 98 -2.43 6.18 4.49
C GLU A 98 -3.20 7.46 4.82
N GLU A 99 -2.75 8.60 4.30
CA GLU A 99 -3.36 9.90 4.57
C GLU A 99 -4.59 10.16 3.70
N SER A 100 -4.48 9.93 2.39
CA SER A 100 -5.59 10.14 1.45
C SER A 100 -6.49 8.91 1.27
N GLY A 101 -6.03 7.72 1.69
CA GLY A 101 -6.69 6.45 1.44
C GLY A 101 -6.68 6.01 -0.03
N GLN A 102 -5.99 6.74 -0.90
CA GLN A 102 -5.94 6.43 -2.32
C GLN A 102 -5.02 5.25 -2.62
N THR A 103 -5.39 4.45 -3.60
CA THR A 103 -4.49 3.45 -4.18
C THR A 103 -3.60 4.12 -5.22
N ILE A 104 -2.29 4.10 -4.98
CA ILE A 104 -1.29 4.70 -5.85
C ILE A 104 -0.57 3.57 -6.61
N ILE A 105 -0.53 3.70 -7.92
CA ILE A 105 0.25 2.83 -8.80
C ILE A 105 1.49 3.56 -9.30
N GLY A 106 2.60 2.86 -9.34
CA GLY A 106 3.87 3.38 -9.82
C GLY A 106 4.45 2.52 -10.95
N GLY A 107 5.00 3.15 -11.95
CA GLY A 107 5.57 2.46 -13.12
C GLY A 107 6.72 3.21 -13.77
N GLN A 108 7.26 2.63 -14.84
CA GLN A 108 8.41 3.15 -15.58
C GLN A 108 8.08 4.32 -16.52
N GLY A 109 6.80 4.53 -16.80
CA GLY A 109 6.34 5.59 -17.68
C GLY A 109 4.83 5.57 -17.83
N GLU A 110 4.28 6.61 -18.46
CA GLU A 110 2.84 6.78 -18.65
C GLU A 110 2.23 5.62 -19.43
N LEU A 111 2.85 5.24 -20.54
CA LEU A 111 2.41 4.09 -21.34
C LEU A 111 2.39 2.78 -20.54
N HIS A 112 3.35 2.56 -19.66
CA HIS A 112 3.38 1.38 -18.81
C HIS A 112 2.14 1.33 -17.91
N LEU A 113 1.79 2.42 -17.25
CA LEU A 113 0.62 2.49 -16.38
C LEU A 113 -0.70 2.40 -17.18
N GLU A 114 -0.77 3.01 -18.36
CA GLU A 114 -1.92 2.86 -19.26
C GLU A 114 -2.18 1.41 -19.65
N ILE A 115 -1.11 0.66 -20.00
CA ILE A 115 -1.21 -0.78 -20.30
C ILE A 115 -1.70 -1.57 -19.10
N ILE A 116 -1.20 -1.29 -17.89
CA ILE A 116 -1.65 -1.94 -16.66
C ILE A 116 -3.16 -1.69 -16.43
N VAL A 117 -3.61 -0.45 -16.59
CA VAL A 117 -5.04 -0.10 -16.43
C VAL A 117 -5.90 -0.77 -17.50
N ASP A 118 -5.43 -0.82 -18.73
CA ASP A 118 -6.12 -1.52 -19.82
C ASP A 118 -6.18 -3.04 -19.56
N ARG A 119 -5.13 -3.65 -19.05
CA ARG A 119 -5.12 -5.05 -18.62
C ARG A 119 -6.10 -5.31 -17.47
N MET A 120 -6.21 -4.41 -16.49
CA MET A 120 -7.22 -4.52 -15.43
C MET A 120 -8.63 -4.62 -16.01
N LYS A 121 -8.92 -3.79 -17.03
CA LYS A 121 -10.23 -3.81 -17.70
C LYS A 121 -10.44 -5.09 -18.50
N ARG A 122 -9.48 -5.49 -19.35
CA ARG A 122 -9.62 -6.61 -20.27
C ARG A 122 -9.55 -7.97 -19.60
N GLU A 123 -8.64 -8.16 -18.63
CA GLU A 123 -8.37 -9.46 -18.02
C GLU A 123 -9.19 -9.68 -16.75
N PHE A 124 -9.50 -8.63 -16.02
CA PHE A 124 -10.17 -8.72 -14.71
C PHE A 124 -11.58 -8.09 -14.70
N GLY A 125 -11.98 -7.42 -15.76
CA GLY A 125 -13.29 -6.77 -15.86
C GLY A 125 -13.47 -5.62 -14.87
N VAL A 126 -12.38 -4.93 -14.50
CA VAL A 126 -12.38 -3.83 -13.54
C VAL A 126 -12.16 -2.51 -14.27
N GLU A 127 -13.10 -1.58 -14.14
CA GLU A 127 -12.94 -0.22 -14.62
C GLU A 127 -12.52 0.71 -13.48
N ALA A 128 -11.48 1.50 -13.73
CA ALA A 128 -10.95 2.44 -12.76
C ALA A 128 -10.80 3.85 -13.37
N ASN A 129 -10.94 4.86 -12.51
CA ASN A 129 -10.56 6.23 -12.82
C ASN A 129 -9.08 6.40 -12.45
N VAL A 130 -8.33 7.02 -13.36
CA VAL A 130 -6.91 7.29 -13.17
C VAL A 130 -6.70 8.80 -13.09
N GLY A 131 -5.93 9.24 -12.11
CA GLY A 131 -5.68 10.65 -11.88
C GLY A 131 -4.35 10.92 -11.20
N LYS A 132 -4.07 12.19 -10.95
CA LYS A 132 -2.90 12.57 -10.14
C LYS A 132 -3.16 12.22 -8.68
N PRO A 133 -2.14 11.74 -7.94
CA PRO A 133 -2.26 11.56 -6.51
C PRO A 133 -2.64 12.87 -5.82
N GLN A 134 -3.47 12.76 -4.80
CA GLN A 134 -3.78 13.92 -3.95
C GLN A 134 -2.56 14.29 -3.13
N VAL A 135 -2.35 15.59 -2.96
CA VAL A 135 -1.31 16.09 -2.06
C VAL A 135 -1.89 16.13 -0.66
N ALA A 136 -1.36 15.33 0.25
CA ALA A 136 -1.69 15.42 1.66
C ALA A 136 -1.03 16.68 2.24
N TYR A 137 -1.81 17.70 2.47
CA TYR A 137 -1.36 18.92 3.12
C TYR A 137 -1.32 18.67 4.62
N ARG A 138 -0.20 19.03 5.24
CA ARG A 138 -0.05 19.03 6.70
C ARG A 138 0.06 20.45 7.19
N GLU A 139 -0.62 20.74 8.28
CA GLU A 139 -0.49 22.01 8.96
C GLU A 139 0.76 22.00 9.83
N THR A 140 1.37 23.17 9.96
CA THR A 140 2.47 23.39 10.90
C THR A 140 2.33 24.75 11.55
N ILE A 141 2.84 24.87 12.75
CA ILE A 141 2.89 26.14 13.49
C ILE A 141 4.30 26.73 13.40
N ARG A 142 4.38 28.05 13.41
CA ARG A 142 5.66 28.79 13.35
C ARG A 142 5.99 29.55 14.62
N LYS A 143 5.05 29.65 15.55
CA LYS A 143 5.18 30.38 16.80
C LYS A 143 4.67 29.54 17.94
N THR A 144 5.30 29.68 19.09
CA THR A 144 4.81 29.12 20.35
C THR A 144 3.53 29.82 20.75
N VAL A 145 2.52 29.04 21.13
CA VAL A 145 1.27 29.50 21.74
C VAL A 145 1.25 28.93 23.15
N GLU A 146 1.36 29.81 24.14
CA GLU A 146 1.46 29.40 25.56
C GLU A 146 0.13 28.85 26.08
N GLU A 147 -0.99 29.40 25.61
CA GLU A 147 -2.33 29.02 26.06
C GLU A 147 -3.28 28.93 24.84
N ALA A 148 -3.47 27.73 24.34
CA ALA A 148 -4.51 27.41 23.34
C ALA A 148 -5.68 26.74 24.09
N GLU A 149 -6.74 27.49 24.31
CA GLU A 149 -7.93 27.03 25.03
C GLU A 149 -8.92 26.37 24.04
N GLY A 150 -9.25 25.10 24.30
CA GLY A 150 -10.34 24.38 23.65
C GLY A 150 -11.47 24.08 24.62
N LYS A 151 -12.66 24.65 24.39
CA LYS A 151 -13.84 24.41 25.22
C LYS A 151 -15.01 23.92 24.38
N PHE A 152 -15.52 22.77 24.72
CA PHE A 152 -16.68 22.16 24.06
C PHE A 152 -17.81 21.98 25.09
N VAL A 153 -18.94 22.58 24.81
CA VAL A 153 -20.16 22.44 25.63
C VAL A 153 -21.33 22.15 24.71
N ARG A 154 -21.92 20.99 24.86
CA ARG A 154 -23.10 20.59 24.09
C ARG A 154 -24.14 19.97 25.03
N GLN A 155 -25.35 20.49 25.04
CA GLN A 155 -26.47 19.93 25.76
C GLN A 155 -27.64 19.77 24.80
N SER A 156 -28.04 18.55 24.55
CA SER A 156 -29.25 18.23 23.78
C SER A 156 -29.98 17.08 24.46
N GLY A 157 -31.08 17.39 25.13
CA GLY A 157 -32.02 16.40 25.64
C GLY A 157 -31.45 15.38 26.65
N GLY A 158 -31.10 15.77 27.86
CA GLY A 158 -30.89 14.89 29.00
C GLY A 158 -29.41 14.69 29.43
N LYS A 159 -28.49 14.32 28.57
CA LYS A 159 -27.05 14.21 28.93
C LYS A 159 -26.23 15.27 28.23
N GLY A 160 -25.62 16.17 29.01
CA GLY A 160 -24.69 17.17 28.52
C GLY A 160 -23.30 16.56 28.21
N GLN A 161 -22.62 17.11 27.21
CA GLN A 161 -21.22 16.85 26.91
C GLN A 161 -20.40 18.09 27.27
N TYR A 162 -19.31 17.88 27.96
CA TYR A 162 -18.40 18.95 28.36
C TYR A 162 -16.96 18.50 28.19
N GLY A 163 -16.15 19.31 27.56
CA GLY A 163 -14.72 19.15 27.45
C GLY A 163 -14.05 20.52 27.49
N HIS A 164 -13.02 20.64 28.31
CA HIS A 164 -12.23 21.86 28.39
C HIS A 164 -10.77 21.50 28.60
N VAL A 165 -9.94 21.99 27.71
CA VAL A 165 -8.49 21.76 27.77
C VAL A 165 -7.75 23.02 27.38
N VAL A 166 -6.62 23.26 28.01
CA VAL A 166 -5.68 24.32 27.66
C VAL A 166 -4.35 23.65 27.33
N LEU A 167 -3.84 23.95 26.15
CA LEU A 167 -2.62 23.37 25.60
C LEU A 167 -1.57 24.46 25.39
N LYS A 168 -0.32 24.13 25.66
CA LYS A 168 0.81 24.83 25.10
C LYS A 168 1.23 24.14 23.82
N VAL A 169 1.34 24.89 22.73
CA VAL A 169 1.72 24.36 21.43
C VAL A 169 3.00 25.02 20.96
N GLU A 170 4.00 24.21 20.65
CA GLU A 170 5.35 24.68 20.26
C GLU A 170 5.75 24.10 18.90
N PRO A 171 6.40 24.90 18.03
CA PRO A 171 6.95 24.36 16.80
C PRO A 171 8.13 23.43 17.10
N GLN A 172 8.20 22.31 16.38
CA GLN A 172 9.35 21.41 16.43
C GLN A 172 10.28 21.62 15.23
N GLU A 173 11.50 21.09 15.31
CA GLU A 173 12.42 21.05 14.19
C GLU A 173 11.87 20.17 13.06
N ALA A 174 12.17 20.53 11.83
CA ALA A 174 11.73 19.78 10.67
C ALA A 174 12.15 18.29 10.76
N GLY A 175 11.19 17.40 10.57
CA GLY A 175 11.40 15.95 10.59
C GLY A 175 11.19 15.26 11.94
N LYS A 176 11.01 15.99 13.04
CA LYS A 176 10.71 15.39 14.36
C LYS A 176 9.26 14.92 14.53
N GLY A 177 8.36 15.37 13.66
CA GLY A 177 6.95 14.96 13.69
C GLY A 177 6.18 15.57 14.86
N PHE A 178 5.27 14.81 15.42
CA PHE A 178 4.40 15.21 16.55
C PHE A 178 4.90 14.58 17.85
N GLU A 179 4.94 15.36 18.92
CA GLU A 179 5.26 14.90 20.25
C GLU A 179 4.24 15.45 21.25
N PHE A 180 3.65 14.59 22.04
CA PHE A 180 2.72 14.97 23.10
C PHE A 180 3.38 14.84 24.46
N VAL A 181 3.36 15.93 25.23
CA VAL A 181 3.94 15.97 26.57
C VAL A 181 2.86 16.23 27.60
N ASP A 182 2.69 15.31 28.54
CA ASP A 182 1.82 15.51 29.71
C ASP A 182 2.55 16.35 30.78
N ALA A 183 2.18 17.61 30.84
CA ALA A 183 2.71 18.55 31.81
C ALA A 183 1.77 18.81 33.01
N ILE A 184 0.73 17.99 33.18
CA ILE A 184 -0.29 18.18 34.22
C ILE A 184 0.30 17.98 35.62
N LYS A 185 0.10 18.95 36.47
CA LYS A 185 0.45 18.89 37.91
C LYS A 185 -0.83 18.91 38.72
N GLY A 186 -0.89 18.06 39.78
CA GLY A 186 -1.95 18.12 40.78
C GLY A 186 -3.28 17.48 40.36
N GLY A 187 -3.32 16.70 39.24
CA GLY A 187 -4.53 15.93 38.88
C GLY A 187 -5.71 16.76 38.38
N VAL A 188 -5.47 17.96 37.83
CA VAL A 188 -6.51 18.86 37.33
C VAL A 188 -7.30 18.22 36.16
N VAL A 189 -6.64 17.41 35.36
CA VAL A 189 -7.29 16.55 34.34
C VAL A 189 -7.08 15.09 34.79
N PRO A 190 -8.13 14.28 34.92
CA PRO A 190 -8.00 12.87 35.24
C PRO A 190 -7.19 12.14 34.15
N ARG A 191 -6.30 11.24 34.58
CA ARG A 191 -5.37 10.51 33.66
C ARG A 191 -6.07 9.77 32.53
N GLU A 192 -7.30 9.33 32.77
CA GLU A 192 -8.10 8.63 31.77
C GLU A 192 -8.48 9.46 30.55
N TYR A 193 -8.47 10.80 30.66
CA TYR A 193 -8.80 11.71 29.55
C TYR A 193 -7.59 12.18 28.75
N ILE A 194 -6.37 12.02 29.26
CA ILE A 194 -5.13 12.47 28.61
C ILE A 194 -4.94 11.83 27.23
N PRO A 195 -5.15 10.51 27.03
CA PRO A 195 -5.06 9.89 25.69
C PRO A 195 -6.11 10.41 24.72
N ALA A 196 -7.26 10.86 25.23
CA ALA A 196 -8.31 11.45 24.36
C ALA A 196 -7.92 12.85 23.88
N VAL A 197 -7.19 13.61 24.71
CA VAL A 197 -6.64 14.92 24.33
C VAL A 197 -5.55 14.73 23.28
N GLU A 198 -4.59 13.83 23.50
CA GLU A 198 -3.52 13.50 22.54
C GLU A 198 -4.08 13.10 21.16
N LYS A 199 -5.13 12.29 21.16
CA LYS A 199 -5.79 11.86 19.92
C LYS A 199 -6.57 12.98 19.22
N GLY A 200 -6.96 14.02 19.97
CA GLY A 200 -7.74 15.15 19.44
C GLY A 200 -6.89 16.27 18.85
N VAL A 201 -5.58 16.29 19.17
CA VAL A 201 -4.58 17.23 18.65
C VAL A 201 -3.94 16.65 17.39
#